data_199ec3ecf0658df603857af163412d85
#
_entry.id   199ec3ecf0658df603857af163412d85
#
_cell.length_a   1.000
_cell.length_b   1.000
_cell.length_c   1.000
_cell.angle_alpha   90.00
_cell.angle_beta   90.00
_cell.angle_gamma   90.00
#
_symmetry.space_group_name_H-M   'P 1'
#
loop_
_entity.id
_entity.type
_entity.pdbx_description
1 polymer ?
#
loop_
_entity_poly.entity_id
_entity_poly.type
_entity_poly.pdbx_seq_one_letter_code
_entity_poly.pdbx_strand_id
1 'polypeptide(L)'
;MGVDKVMLEQDASGSQIGAIRSVAEDRGIPVQYVPVARLRHEADGATHQGVVAITAPIRYREVDDMLSDIAPTWDAVQTKKPLLLVIDRVTDPRNYGAILRSAVAAGTDGVIVPSREMAPLNAAAIKASAGTAPRIPIARSDDLARMLTRLKERGYFVYGAEGTAETTLWEGDWDRPVAIVLGSEGEGLAPNVVDACDELVSIPLRGPVESLNVSVAAGLLLFAAARPRS
;
A
#
# COMPACT_ATOMS: atom_id res chain seq x y z
N MET A 1 -0.15 -13.27 7.25
CA MET A 1 -1.58 -12.90 7.36
C MET A 1 -2.28 -14.04 8.06
N GLY A 2 -2.84 -13.79 9.25
CA GLY A 2 -3.66 -14.75 9.94
C GLY A 2 -5.11 -14.58 9.51
N VAL A 3 -5.74 -15.64 9.02
CA VAL A 3 -7.20 -15.74 8.98
C VAL A 3 -7.63 -16.14 10.38
N ASP A 4 -8.43 -15.32 11.05
CA ASP A 4 -8.90 -15.61 12.41
C ASP A 4 -10.00 -16.67 12.41
N LYS A 5 -10.86 -16.64 11.38
CA LYS A 5 -11.90 -17.64 11.13
C LYS A 5 -12.43 -17.57 9.71
N VAL A 6 -12.97 -18.67 9.23
CA VAL A 6 -13.73 -18.77 7.98
C VAL A 6 -15.20 -18.95 8.32
N MET A 7 -16.06 -18.15 7.72
CA MET A 7 -17.51 -18.28 7.82
C MET A 7 -18.04 -18.84 6.50
N LEU A 8 -18.76 -19.92 6.56
CA LEU A 8 -19.42 -20.57 5.43
C LEU A 8 -20.93 -20.44 5.57
N GLU A 9 -21.63 -20.29 4.46
CA GLU A 9 -23.08 -20.40 4.44
C GLU A 9 -23.52 -21.80 4.89
N GLN A 10 -24.63 -21.89 5.64
CA GLN A 10 -25.08 -23.11 6.30
C GLN A 10 -25.26 -24.28 5.33
N ASP A 11 -25.73 -23.98 4.11
CA ASP A 11 -25.99 -24.98 3.07
C ASP A 11 -24.94 -24.94 1.93
N ALA A 12 -23.83 -24.24 2.14
CA ALA A 12 -22.76 -24.13 1.15
C ALA A 12 -22.17 -25.51 0.83
N SER A 13 -22.17 -25.88 -0.44
CA SER A 13 -21.66 -27.13 -0.95
C SER A 13 -20.88 -26.94 -2.25
N GLY A 14 -20.10 -27.95 -2.64
CA GLY A 14 -19.30 -27.91 -3.85
C GLY A 14 -17.79 -28.06 -3.61
N SER A 15 -17.06 -28.35 -4.67
CA SER A 15 -15.62 -28.66 -4.61
C SER A 15 -14.79 -27.51 -4.03
N GLN A 16 -15.13 -26.26 -4.34
CA GLN A 16 -14.43 -25.08 -3.83
C GLN A 16 -14.64 -24.91 -2.32
N ILE A 17 -15.86 -25.09 -1.83
CA ILE A 17 -16.16 -25.04 -0.38
C ILE A 17 -15.41 -26.14 0.36
N GLY A 18 -15.39 -27.36 -0.21
CA GLY A 18 -14.61 -28.48 0.35
C GLY A 18 -13.11 -28.16 0.42
N ALA A 19 -12.54 -27.56 -0.64
CA ALA A 19 -11.13 -27.16 -0.67
C ALA A 19 -10.82 -26.08 0.39
N ILE A 20 -11.68 -25.06 0.51
CA ILE A 20 -11.52 -24.01 1.53
C ILE A 20 -11.56 -24.59 2.93
N ARG A 21 -12.50 -25.51 3.21
CA ARG A 21 -12.60 -26.20 4.50
C ARG A 21 -11.34 -27.01 4.81
N SER A 22 -10.86 -27.82 3.86
CA SER A 22 -9.63 -28.60 4.04
C SER A 22 -8.43 -27.72 4.38
N VAL A 23 -8.23 -26.63 3.63
CA VAL A 23 -7.14 -25.67 3.90
C VAL A 23 -7.29 -25.00 5.27
N ALA A 24 -8.52 -24.69 5.69
CA ALA A 24 -8.76 -24.12 7.01
C ALA A 24 -8.43 -25.12 8.13
N GLU A 25 -8.87 -26.35 7.99
CA GLU A 25 -8.60 -27.45 8.93
C GLU A 25 -7.09 -27.71 9.04
N ASP A 26 -6.37 -27.85 7.92
CA ASP A 26 -4.92 -28.07 7.87
C ASP A 26 -4.12 -26.96 8.56
N ARG A 27 -4.66 -25.73 8.56
CA ARG A 27 -4.04 -24.56 9.19
C ARG A 27 -4.55 -24.23 10.58
N GLY A 28 -5.44 -25.05 11.15
CA GLY A 28 -6.05 -24.83 12.45
C GLY A 28 -6.94 -23.57 12.51
N ILE A 29 -7.51 -23.16 11.34
CA ILE A 29 -8.38 -21.99 11.26
C ILE A 29 -9.81 -22.42 11.58
N PRO A 30 -10.49 -21.81 12.59
CA PRO A 30 -11.87 -22.13 12.92
C PRO A 30 -12.81 -21.89 11.73
N VAL A 31 -13.65 -22.89 11.42
CA VAL A 31 -14.72 -22.78 10.41
C VAL A 31 -16.05 -22.68 11.12
N GLN A 32 -16.84 -21.65 10.78
CA GLN A 32 -18.16 -21.40 11.35
C GLN A 32 -19.22 -21.40 10.25
N TYR A 33 -20.25 -22.25 10.39
CA TYR A 33 -21.40 -22.22 9.50
C TYR A 33 -22.44 -21.22 10.00
N VAL A 34 -22.89 -20.33 9.13
CA VAL A 34 -23.79 -19.23 9.49
C VAL A 34 -24.87 -18.99 8.42
N PRO A 35 -26.02 -18.41 8.79
CA PRO A 35 -27.02 -17.98 7.82
C PRO A 35 -26.47 -16.94 6.83
N VAL A 36 -26.98 -16.94 5.59
CA VAL A 36 -26.56 -16.00 4.53
C VAL A 36 -26.67 -14.53 4.95
N ALA A 37 -27.65 -14.17 5.78
CA ALA A 37 -27.79 -12.82 6.32
C ALA A 37 -26.57 -12.37 7.12
N ARG A 38 -25.95 -13.28 7.87
CA ARG A 38 -24.72 -12.99 8.62
C ARG A 38 -23.52 -12.78 7.69
N LEU A 39 -23.40 -13.60 6.64
CA LEU A 39 -22.34 -13.43 5.63
C LEU A 39 -22.48 -12.08 4.92
N ARG A 40 -23.70 -11.69 4.54
CA ARG A 40 -23.96 -10.37 3.92
C ARG A 40 -23.55 -9.21 4.81
N HIS A 41 -23.83 -9.32 6.10
CA HIS A 41 -23.43 -8.32 7.09
C HIS A 41 -21.91 -8.20 7.21
N GLU A 42 -21.22 -9.32 7.33
CA GLU A 42 -19.75 -9.35 7.44
C GLU A 42 -19.04 -8.98 6.13
N ALA A 43 -19.67 -9.25 4.99
CA ALA A 43 -19.14 -8.92 3.67
C ALA A 43 -19.27 -7.43 3.31
N ASP A 44 -20.03 -6.65 4.09
CA ASP A 44 -20.23 -5.19 3.91
C ASP A 44 -20.49 -4.80 2.44
N GLY A 45 -21.48 -5.47 1.82
CA GLY A 45 -21.85 -5.24 0.42
C GLY A 45 -20.98 -5.90 -0.64
N ALA A 46 -19.91 -6.61 -0.25
CA ALA A 46 -19.11 -7.37 -1.20
C ALA A 46 -19.80 -8.71 -1.59
N THR A 47 -19.55 -9.18 -2.81
CA THR A 47 -20.03 -10.50 -3.25
C THR A 47 -19.23 -11.58 -2.53
N HIS A 48 -19.88 -12.37 -1.65
CA HIS A 48 -19.21 -13.35 -0.77
C HIS A 48 -19.25 -14.80 -1.30
N GLN A 49 -20.13 -15.12 -2.27
CA GLN A 49 -20.24 -16.48 -2.86
C GLN A 49 -20.33 -17.61 -1.82
N GLY A 50 -21.02 -17.37 -0.70
CA GLY A 50 -21.17 -18.35 0.39
C GLY A 50 -19.97 -18.46 1.36
N VAL A 51 -18.94 -17.63 1.23
CA VAL A 51 -17.73 -17.64 2.07
C VAL A 51 -17.31 -16.24 2.49
N VAL A 52 -16.97 -16.06 3.77
CA VAL A 52 -16.31 -14.85 4.29
C VAL A 52 -15.16 -15.29 5.19
N ALA A 53 -13.96 -14.81 4.91
CA ALA A 53 -12.81 -14.97 5.80
C ALA A 53 -12.65 -13.72 6.66
N ILE A 54 -12.70 -13.89 7.98
CA ILE A 54 -12.37 -12.82 8.92
C ILE A 54 -10.87 -12.88 9.16
N THR A 55 -10.21 -11.79 8.87
CA THR A 55 -8.76 -11.64 9.07
C THR A 55 -8.50 -10.70 10.22
N ALA A 56 -7.39 -10.89 10.94
CA ALA A 56 -6.92 -9.88 11.86
C ALA A 56 -6.79 -8.54 11.14
N PRO A 57 -7.18 -7.44 11.77
CA PRO A 57 -6.93 -6.11 11.21
C PRO A 57 -5.45 -5.99 10.85
N ILE A 58 -5.14 -5.44 9.68
CA ILE A 58 -3.75 -5.13 9.35
C ILE A 58 -3.27 -4.12 10.41
N ARG A 59 -2.27 -4.52 11.19
CA ARG A 59 -1.69 -3.65 12.20
C ARG A 59 -0.74 -2.68 11.52
N TYR A 60 -1.03 -1.41 11.64
CA TYR A 60 -0.06 -0.38 11.32
C TYR A 60 1.12 -0.48 12.29
N ARG A 61 2.31 -0.29 11.76
CA ARG A 61 3.56 -0.30 12.53
C ARG A 61 3.95 1.10 12.94
N GLU A 62 4.81 1.20 13.93
CA GLU A 62 5.58 2.41 14.17
C GLU A 62 6.61 2.57 13.07
N VAL A 63 6.82 3.82 12.61
CA VAL A 63 7.74 4.09 11.47
C VAL A 63 9.15 3.62 11.79
N ASP A 64 9.66 3.90 12.99
CA ASP A 64 11.04 3.55 13.38
C ASP A 64 11.26 2.05 13.44
N ASP A 65 10.28 1.29 13.94
CA ASP A 65 10.35 -0.17 13.98
C ASP A 65 10.38 -0.75 12.56
N MET A 66 9.52 -0.22 11.68
CA MET A 66 9.50 -0.64 10.28
C MET A 66 10.81 -0.34 9.57
N LEU A 67 11.34 0.87 9.70
CA LEU A 67 12.61 1.27 9.08
C LEU A 67 13.80 0.48 9.62
N SER A 68 13.80 0.16 10.91
CA SER A 68 14.86 -0.64 11.53
C SER A 68 14.84 -2.09 11.04
N ASP A 69 13.67 -2.66 10.80
CA ASP A 69 13.57 -4.01 10.21
C ASP A 69 13.96 -4.02 8.72
N ILE A 70 13.69 -2.95 7.98
CA ILE A 70 14.07 -2.83 6.58
C ILE A 70 15.60 -2.68 6.45
N ALA A 71 16.17 -1.70 7.14
CA ALA A 71 17.61 -1.44 7.16
C ALA A 71 17.98 -0.65 8.43
N PRO A 72 18.66 -1.27 9.43
CA PRO A 72 18.83 -0.69 10.75
C PRO A 72 19.88 0.43 10.83
N THR A 73 20.81 0.51 9.88
CA THR A 73 21.90 1.48 9.86
C THR A 73 21.98 2.22 8.54
N TRP A 74 22.69 3.34 8.52
CA TRP A 74 23.00 4.08 7.29
C TRP A 74 23.65 3.16 6.25
N ASP A 75 24.66 2.40 6.61
CA ASP A 75 25.37 1.51 5.69
C ASP A 75 24.45 0.42 5.14
N ALA A 76 23.53 -0.11 5.96
CA ALA A 76 22.54 -1.07 5.53
C ALA A 76 21.55 -0.44 4.52
N VAL A 77 21.16 0.82 4.73
CA VAL A 77 20.31 1.58 3.80
C VAL A 77 21.03 1.75 2.46
N GLN A 78 22.32 2.20 2.48
CA GLN A 78 23.08 2.41 1.24
C GLN A 78 23.34 1.11 0.47
N THR A 79 23.57 0.00 1.19
CA THR A 79 23.82 -1.31 0.59
C THR A 79 22.56 -1.94 -0.01
N LYS A 80 21.44 -1.91 0.74
CA LYS A 80 20.19 -2.53 0.35
C LYS A 80 19.44 -1.68 -0.69
N LYS A 81 19.63 -0.36 -0.65
CA LYS A 81 18.89 0.64 -1.46
C LYS A 81 17.37 0.45 -1.40
N PRO A 82 16.73 0.51 -0.22
CA PRO A 82 15.30 0.22 -0.10
C PRO A 82 14.45 1.20 -0.90
N LEU A 83 13.29 0.70 -1.36
CA LEU A 83 12.24 1.51 -1.98
C LEU A 83 11.08 1.66 -0.99
N LEU A 84 10.80 2.88 -0.58
CA LEU A 84 9.66 3.23 0.26
C LEU A 84 8.60 3.98 -0.55
N LEU A 85 7.36 3.80 -0.15
CA LEU A 85 6.23 4.58 -0.65
C LEU A 85 5.63 5.38 0.50
N VAL A 86 5.45 6.67 0.31
CA VAL A 86 4.74 7.57 1.21
C VAL A 86 3.47 8.04 0.52
N ILE A 87 2.33 7.95 1.17
CA ILE A 87 1.04 8.36 0.60
C ILE A 87 0.52 9.53 1.42
N ASP A 88 0.23 10.66 0.77
CA ASP A 88 -0.33 11.85 1.39
C ASP A 88 -1.82 11.99 1.01
N ARG A 89 -2.72 11.72 1.96
CA ARG A 89 -4.16 12.00 1.87
C ARG A 89 -4.94 11.34 0.72
N VAL A 90 -4.64 10.09 0.37
CA VAL A 90 -5.50 9.30 -0.53
C VAL A 90 -6.73 8.81 0.23
N THR A 91 -7.92 9.28 -0.13
CA THR A 91 -9.16 9.06 0.63
C THR A 91 -10.08 7.97 0.05
N ASP A 92 -9.87 7.52 -1.20
CA ASP A 92 -10.63 6.39 -1.77
C ASP A 92 -9.95 5.05 -1.40
N PRO A 93 -10.65 4.15 -0.68
CA PRO A 93 -10.12 2.83 -0.33
C PRO A 93 -9.74 1.97 -1.55
N ARG A 94 -10.40 2.16 -2.70
CA ARG A 94 -10.09 1.41 -3.93
C ARG A 94 -8.75 1.83 -4.51
N ASN A 95 -8.50 3.15 -4.57
CA ASN A 95 -7.21 3.68 -5.01
C ASN A 95 -6.11 3.28 -4.03
N TYR A 96 -6.35 3.38 -2.72
CA TYR A 96 -5.42 2.92 -1.72
C TYR A 96 -5.06 1.43 -1.90
N GLY A 97 -6.05 0.56 -2.06
CA GLY A 97 -5.82 -0.86 -2.32
C GLY A 97 -5.05 -1.13 -3.62
N ALA A 98 -5.36 -0.43 -4.72
CA ALA A 98 -4.67 -0.56 -5.99
C ALA A 98 -3.21 -0.08 -5.91
N ILE A 99 -2.94 1.02 -5.16
CA ILE A 99 -1.58 1.50 -4.86
C ILE A 99 -0.79 0.42 -4.11
N LEU A 100 -1.36 -0.15 -3.04
CA LEU A 100 -0.70 -1.21 -2.28
C LEU A 100 -0.39 -2.44 -3.12
N ARG A 101 -1.29 -2.81 -4.05
CA ARG A 101 -1.03 -3.90 -5.00
C ARG A 101 0.17 -3.60 -5.89
N SER A 102 0.25 -2.39 -6.43
CA SER A 102 1.38 -1.94 -7.25
C SER A 102 2.67 -1.91 -6.44
N ALA A 103 2.63 -1.43 -5.19
CA ALA A 103 3.77 -1.40 -4.28
C ALA A 103 4.33 -2.81 -4.01
N VAL A 104 3.45 -3.77 -3.70
CA VAL A 104 3.87 -5.17 -3.53
C VAL A 104 4.48 -5.75 -4.81
N ALA A 105 3.85 -5.48 -5.96
CA ALA A 105 4.32 -5.99 -7.26
C ALA A 105 5.67 -5.38 -7.68
N ALA A 106 5.94 -4.13 -7.31
CA ALA A 106 7.21 -3.45 -7.57
C ALA A 106 8.31 -3.78 -6.55
N GLY A 107 8.04 -4.60 -5.54
CA GLY A 107 9.02 -4.95 -4.52
C GLY A 107 9.31 -3.81 -3.52
N THR A 108 8.34 -2.93 -3.27
CA THR A 108 8.45 -1.86 -2.27
C THR A 108 8.66 -2.47 -0.88
N ASP A 109 9.64 -1.97 -0.13
CA ASP A 109 10.00 -2.50 1.20
C ASP A 109 9.05 -2.07 2.32
N GLY A 110 8.39 -0.92 2.17
CA GLY A 110 7.43 -0.42 3.17
C GLY A 110 6.60 0.76 2.67
N VAL A 111 5.45 0.95 3.30
CA VAL A 111 4.52 2.05 3.01
C VAL A 111 4.31 2.90 4.26
N ILE A 112 4.34 4.21 4.12
CA ILE A 112 4.05 5.16 5.20
C ILE A 112 2.83 5.98 4.81
N VAL A 113 1.88 6.10 5.72
CA VAL A 113 0.64 6.84 5.52
C VAL A 113 0.39 7.81 6.68
N PRO A 114 -0.36 8.90 6.49
CA PRO A 114 -0.73 9.76 7.59
C PRO A 114 -1.71 9.05 8.54
N SER A 115 -1.67 9.44 9.82
CA SER A 115 -2.61 8.93 10.83
C SER A 115 -4.04 9.45 10.64
N ARG A 116 -4.20 10.55 9.91
CA ARG A 116 -5.48 11.21 9.62
C ARG A 116 -5.62 11.43 8.12
N GLU A 117 -6.86 11.70 7.66
CA GLU A 117 -7.15 12.04 6.25
C GLU A 117 -6.68 10.99 5.24
N MET A 118 -6.72 9.72 5.64
CA MET A 118 -6.33 8.59 4.81
C MET A 118 -7.46 7.57 4.70
N ALA A 119 -7.62 6.97 3.54
CA ALA A 119 -8.56 5.87 3.34
C ALA A 119 -8.32 4.75 4.37
N PRO A 120 -9.38 4.18 4.95
CA PRO A 120 -9.24 3.02 5.81
C PRO A 120 -8.83 1.79 4.99
N LEU A 121 -8.01 0.93 5.61
CA LEU A 121 -7.67 -0.37 5.04
C LEU A 121 -8.79 -1.39 5.33
N ASN A 122 -9.95 -1.16 4.74
CA ASN A 122 -11.17 -1.95 4.89
C ASN A 122 -11.29 -3.05 3.81
N ALA A 123 -12.41 -3.75 3.80
CA ALA A 123 -12.70 -4.81 2.83
C ALA A 123 -12.59 -4.35 1.36
N ALA A 124 -12.97 -3.10 1.05
CA ALA A 124 -12.85 -2.54 -0.30
C ALA A 124 -11.38 -2.36 -0.71
N ALA A 125 -10.53 -1.83 0.18
CA ALA A 125 -9.10 -1.69 -0.05
C ALA A 125 -8.41 -3.06 -0.19
N ILE A 126 -8.75 -4.02 0.68
CA ILE A 126 -8.23 -5.40 0.60
C ILE A 126 -8.61 -6.05 -0.74
N LYS A 127 -9.86 -5.91 -1.17
CA LYS A 127 -10.32 -6.42 -2.47
C LYS A 127 -9.58 -5.76 -3.63
N ALA A 128 -9.44 -4.45 -3.62
CA ALA A 128 -8.72 -3.69 -4.64
C ALA A 128 -7.22 -4.07 -4.71
N SER A 129 -6.62 -4.39 -3.56
CA SER A 129 -5.26 -4.91 -3.51
C SER A 129 -5.12 -6.37 -3.97
N ALA A 130 -6.21 -7.04 -4.39
CA ALA A 130 -6.24 -8.48 -4.66
C ALA A 130 -5.67 -9.32 -3.49
N GLY A 131 -5.87 -8.88 -2.25
CA GLY A 131 -5.39 -9.53 -1.04
C GLY A 131 -3.88 -9.40 -0.79
N THR A 132 -3.17 -8.54 -1.53
CA THR A 132 -1.71 -8.38 -1.37
C THR A 132 -1.32 -7.37 -0.29
N ALA A 133 -2.21 -6.45 0.11
CA ALA A 133 -1.92 -5.42 1.11
C ALA A 133 -1.26 -5.94 2.41
N PRO A 134 -1.59 -7.12 2.95
CA PRO A 134 -0.92 -7.66 4.15
C PRO A 134 0.51 -8.17 3.92
N ARG A 135 0.99 -8.18 2.69
CA ARG A 135 2.34 -8.63 2.35
C ARG A 135 3.40 -7.55 2.45
N ILE A 136 2.97 -6.30 2.64
CA ILE A 136 3.85 -5.15 2.77
C ILE A 136 3.66 -4.51 4.15
N PRO A 137 4.71 -4.15 4.87
CA PRO A 137 4.59 -3.42 6.12
C PRO A 137 4.07 -2.00 5.86
N ILE A 138 3.08 -1.59 6.66
CA ILE A 138 2.49 -0.26 6.57
C ILE A 138 2.64 0.43 7.93
N ALA A 139 3.25 1.60 7.94
CA ALA A 139 3.41 2.42 9.14
C ALA A 139 2.56 3.70 9.07
N ARG A 140 2.24 4.27 10.24
CA ARG A 140 1.55 5.55 10.35
C ARG A 140 2.46 6.64 10.88
N SER A 141 2.29 7.85 10.35
CA SER A 141 2.97 9.06 10.83
C SER A 141 1.95 10.15 11.11
N ASP A 142 2.11 10.85 12.24
CA ASP A 142 1.28 12.02 12.58
C ASP A 142 1.74 13.28 11.85
N ASP A 143 2.99 13.31 11.37
CA ASP A 143 3.61 14.42 10.66
C ASP A 143 4.49 13.89 9.52
N LEU A 144 3.95 13.93 8.28
CA LEU A 144 4.66 13.43 7.11
C LEU A 144 5.89 14.28 6.78
N ALA A 145 5.82 15.60 6.87
CA ALA A 145 6.94 16.47 6.53
C ALA A 145 8.16 16.20 7.45
N ARG A 146 7.92 16.12 8.75
CA ARG A 146 8.96 15.76 9.72
C ARG A 146 9.49 14.34 9.48
N MET A 147 8.61 13.41 9.13
CA MET A 147 9.01 12.04 8.83
C MET A 147 9.88 11.97 7.56
N LEU A 148 9.57 12.74 6.50
CA LEU A 148 10.42 12.83 5.30
C LEU A 148 11.82 13.35 5.65
N THR A 149 11.93 14.39 6.49
CA THR A 149 13.22 14.88 6.99
C THR A 149 14.02 13.77 7.67
N ARG A 150 13.36 12.95 8.50
CA ARG A 150 14.01 11.80 9.16
C ARG A 150 14.45 10.71 8.17
N LEU A 151 13.71 10.49 7.09
CA LEU A 151 14.13 9.57 6.02
C LEU A 151 15.42 10.07 5.35
N LYS A 152 15.53 11.37 5.08
CA LYS A 152 16.74 11.99 4.53
C LYS A 152 17.94 11.83 5.46
N GLU A 153 17.76 12.05 6.76
CA GLU A 153 18.79 11.79 7.79
C GLU A 153 19.25 10.32 7.83
N ARG A 154 18.37 9.38 7.44
CA ARG A 154 18.69 7.95 7.31
C ARG A 154 19.29 7.56 5.95
N GLY A 155 19.45 8.51 5.04
CA GLY A 155 20.10 8.29 3.74
C GLY A 155 19.15 7.96 2.58
N TYR A 156 17.84 8.13 2.75
CA TYR A 156 16.89 8.04 1.64
C TYR A 156 16.84 9.36 0.87
N PHE A 157 16.72 9.27 -0.43
CA PHE A 157 16.37 10.40 -1.29
C PHE A 157 14.85 10.44 -1.48
N VAL A 158 14.25 11.61 -1.29
CA VAL A 158 12.79 11.77 -1.27
C VAL A 158 12.31 12.44 -2.56
N TYR A 159 11.62 11.67 -3.40
CA TYR A 159 10.95 12.21 -4.60
C TYR A 159 9.48 12.48 -4.32
N GLY A 160 9.01 13.72 -4.55
CA GLY A 160 7.60 14.08 -4.53
C GLY A 160 6.98 13.97 -5.94
N ALA A 161 5.87 13.25 -6.07
CA ALA A 161 5.14 13.17 -7.34
C ALA A 161 4.32 14.43 -7.58
N GLU A 162 4.69 15.21 -8.61
CA GLU A 162 4.05 16.47 -8.95
C GLU A 162 3.98 16.63 -10.48
N GLY A 163 2.76 16.85 -11.01
CA GLY A 163 2.52 16.87 -12.46
C GLY A 163 3.26 17.96 -13.22
N THR A 164 3.62 19.06 -12.54
CA THR A 164 4.31 20.22 -13.12
C THR A 164 5.83 20.21 -12.91
N ALA A 165 6.38 19.15 -12.30
CA ALA A 165 7.81 19.03 -12.05
C ALA A 165 8.61 18.97 -13.37
N GLU A 166 9.78 19.63 -13.39
CA GLU A 166 10.68 19.64 -14.55
C GLU A 166 11.33 18.28 -14.77
N THR A 167 11.79 17.63 -13.69
CA THR A 167 12.38 16.29 -13.76
C THR A 167 11.28 15.24 -14.02
N THR A 168 11.48 14.44 -15.03
CA THR A 168 10.55 13.34 -15.35
C THR A 168 10.94 12.06 -14.63
N LEU A 169 9.97 11.12 -14.50
CA LEU A 169 10.26 9.82 -13.92
C LEU A 169 11.36 9.02 -14.67
N TRP A 170 11.68 9.39 -15.91
CA TRP A 170 12.73 8.77 -16.72
C TRP A 170 14.13 9.29 -16.38
N GLU A 171 14.22 10.50 -15.80
CA GLU A 171 15.45 11.19 -15.45
C GLU A 171 15.83 11.02 -13.97
N GLY A 172 14.92 10.55 -13.15
CA GLY A 172 15.18 10.29 -11.73
C GLY A 172 16.28 9.26 -11.50
N ASP A 173 17.15 9.53 -10.52
CA ASP A 173 18.17 8.56 -10.06
C ASP A 173 17.53 7.55 -9.10
N TRP A 174 17.11 6.44 -9.67
CA TRP A 174 16.46 5.35 -8.93
C TRP A 174 17.44 4.33 -8.35
N ASP A 175 18.74 4.34 -8.70
CA ASP A 175 19.75 3.39 -8.20
C ASP A 175 20.34 3.81 -6.85
N ARG A 176 19.49 4.21 -5.93
CA ARG A 176 19.81 4.66 -4.57
C ARG A 176 18.65 4.35 -3.61
N PRO A 177 18.81 4.48 -2.27
CA PRO A 177 17.68 4.42 -1.35
C PRO A 177 16.66 5.52 -1.68
N VAL A 178 15.39 5.16 -1.92
CA VAL A 178 14.36 6.10 -2.40
C VAL A 178 13.09 6.01 -1.57
N ALA A 179 12.50 7.16 -1.28
CA ALA A 179 11.12 7.31 -0.85
C ALA A 179 10.33 8.10 -1.89
N ILE A 180 9.29 7.50 -2.46
CA ILE A 180 8.37 8.17 -3.39
C ILE A 180 7.17 8.66 -2.61
N VAL A 181 6.84 9.94 -2.74
CA VAL A 181 5.69 10.57 -2.08
C VAL A 181 4.60 10.82 -3.11
N LEU A 182 3.40 10.28 -2.87
CA LEU A 182 2.21 10.46 -3.70
C LEU A 182 1.20 11.33 -2.97
N GLY A 183 0.71 12.37 -3.62
CA GLY A 183 -0.33 13.25 -3.11
C GLY A 183 -1.75 12.74 -3.37
N SER A 184 -2.74 13.50 -2.90
CA SER A 184 -4.16 13.27 -3.15
C SER A 184 -4.54 13.50 -4.62
N GLU A 185 -5.70 12.96 -5.02
CA GLU A 185 -6.16 13.00 -6.41
C GLU A 185 -6.56 14.41 -6.92
N GLY A 186 -6.89 15.33 -6.04
CA GLY A 186 -7.35 16.67 -6.44
C GLY A 186 -6.35 17.77 -6.12
N GLU A 187 -5.72 17.67 -4.97
CA GLU A 187 -4.87 18.74 -4.42
C GLU A 187 -3.37 18.45 -4.55
N GLY A 188 -3.00 17.23 -4.98
CA GLY A 188 -1.61 16.81 -5.02
C GLY A 188 -0.98 16.68 -3.63
N LEU A 189 0.30 17.01 -3.51
CA LEU A 189 1.03 17.01 -2.25
C LEU A 189 0.70 18.25 -1.41
N ALA A 190 0.65 18.10 -0.10
CA ALA A 190 0.55 19.25 0.80
C ALA A 190 1.81 20.12 0.70
N PRO A 191 1.70 21.48 0.80
CA PRO A 191 2.84 22.38 0.63
C PRO A 191 4.04 22.04 1.52
N ASN A 192 3.80 21.72 2.80
CA ASN A 192 4.85 21.33 3.74
C ASN A 192 5.49 19.97 3.39
N VAL A 193 4.78 19.11 2.69
CA VAL A 193 5.29 17.81 2.19
C VAL A 193 6.15 18.06 0.94
N VAL A 194 5.73 18.96 0.06
CA VAL A 194 6.53 19.42 -1.09
C VAL A 194 7.89 19.97 -0.63
N ASP A 195 7.87 20.89 0.35
CA ASP A 195 9.09 21.53 0.90
C ASP A 195 10.03 20.50 1.57
N ALA A 196 9.49 19.38 2.03
CA ALA A 196 10.28 18.32 2.66
C ALA A 196 10.89 17.32 1.66
N CYS A 197 10.47 17.32 0.39
CA CYS A 197 11.07 16.49 -0.65
C CYS A 197 12.46 17.02 -1.06
N ASP A 198 13.33 16.14 -1.55
CA ASP A 198 14.60 16.53 -2.14
C ASP A 198 14.41 17.01 -3.59
N GLU A 199 13.49 16.36 -4.31
CA GLU A 199 13.18 16.67 -5.70
C GLU A 199 11.73 16.31 -6.01
N LEU A 200 11.14 17.05 -6.96
CA LEU A 200 9.83 16.73 -7.51
C LEU A 200 9.99 15.99 -8.84
N VAL A 201 9.13 15.01 -9.09
CA VAL A 201 9.17 14.20 -10.30
C VAL A 201 7.81 14.11 -10.96
N SER A 202 7.77 14.29 -12.27
CA SER A 202 6.55 14.23 -13.08
C SER A 202 6.45 12.95 -13.92
N ILE A 203 5.22 12.62 -14.29
CA ILE A 203 4.92 11.65 -15.34
C ILE A 203 4.55 12.43 -16.59
N PRO A 204 5.37 12.44 -17.66
CA PRO A 204 5.08 13.25 -18.83
C PRO A 204 3.83 12.76 -19.57
N LEU A 205 2.83 13.62 -19.65
CA LEU A 205 1.58 13.37 -20.36
C LEU A 205 1.62 13.99 -21.74
N ARG A 206 1.33 13.20 -22.79
CA ARG A 206 1.34 13.67 -24.17
C ARG A 206 -0.06 13.86 -24.76
N GLY A 207 -1.08 13.43 -24.04
CA GLY A 207 -2.48 13.52 -24.45
C GLY A 207 -3.20 14.72 -23.83
N PRO A 208 -4.47 14.97 -24.21
CA PRO A 208 -5.26 16.10 -23.74
C PRO A 208 -5.88 15.81 -22.34
N VAL A 209 -5.06 15.36 -21.39
CA VAL A 209 -5.44 15.07 -19.99
C VAL A 209 -4.47 15.78 -19.05
N GLU A 210 -4.97 16.29 -17.95
CA GLU A 210 -4.18 17.06 -16.97
C GLU A 210 -3.55 16.20 -15.89
N SER A 211 -4.11 15.01 -15.65
CA SER A 211 -3.63 14.09 -14.60
C SER A 211 -3.97 12.63 -14.91
N LEU A 212 -3.35 11.73 -14.16
CA LEU A 212 -3.67 10.31 -14.10
C LEU A 212 -4.36 9.99 -12.77
N ASN A 213 -5.14 8.91 -12.77
CA ASN A 213 -5.57 8.33 -11.51
C ASN A 213 -4.35 8.02 -10.63
N VAL A 214 -4.42 8.34 -9.33
CA VAL A 214 -3.30 8.22 -8.40
C VAL A 214 -2.72 6.81 -8.33
N SER A 215 -3.55 5.77 -8.46
CA SER A 215 -3.05 4.38 -8.44
C SER A 215 -2.29 4.01 -9.72
N VAL A 216 -2.63 4.63 -10.85
CA VAL A 216 -1.87 4.50 -12.11
C VAL A 216 -0.54 5.23 -11.99
N ALA A 217 -0.55 6.47 -11.50
CA ALA A 217 0.67 7.24 -11.25
C ALA A 217 1.63 6.50 -10.29
N ALA A 218 1.08 5.95 -9.20
CA ALA A 218 1.82 5.10 -8.27
C ALA A 218 2.51 3.93 -8.98
N GLY A 219 1.76 3.21 -9.81
CA GLY A 219 2.32 2.08 -10.56
C GLY A 219 3.51 2.49 -11.44
N LEU A 220 3.35 3.56 -12.22
CA LEU A 220 4.41 4.04 -13.13
C LEU A 220 5.68 4.44 -12.37
N LEU A 221 5.56 5.24 -11.29
CA LEU A 221 6.69 5.68 -10.49
C LEU A 221 7.38 4.54 -9.76
N LEU A 222 6.60 3.64 -9.15
CA LEU A 222 7.14 2.48 -8.43
C LEU A 222 7.89 1.53 -9.35
N PHE A 223 7.37 1.25 -10.55
CA PHE A 223 8.06 0.38 -11.51
C PHE A 223 9.27 1.07 -12.16
N ALA A 224 9.24 2.39 -12.36
CA ALA A 224 10.45 3.14 -12.75
C ALA A 224 11.55 3.00 -11.70
N ALA A 225 11.20 3.18 -10.42
CA ALA A 225 12.13 3.04 -9.30
C ALA A 225 12.58 1.59 -9.06
N ALA A 226 11.76 0.60 -9.36
CA ALA A 226 12.11 -0.81 -9.20
C ALA A 226 13.08 -1.32 -10.29
N ARG A 227 13.12 -0.68 -11.46
CA ARG A 227 13.91 -1.12 -12.63
C ARG A 227 15.39 -1.38 -12.32
N PRO A 228 16.16 -0.53 -11.62
CA PRO A 228 17.57 -0.80 -11.31
C PRO A 228 17.77 -1.83 -10.20
N ARG A 229 16.69 -2.27 -9.53
CA ARG A 229 16.71 -3.24 -8.41
C ARG A 229 16.40 -4.68 -8.85
N SER A 230 16.07 -4.88 -10.12
CA SER A 230 15.72 -6.18 -10.73
C SER A 230 16.92 -6.95 -11.26
#